data_cf10d27204737a5f49febda4c0b1afa0
#
_entry.id   cf10d27204737a5f49febda4c0b1afa0
#
_cell.length_a   1.000
_cell.length_b   1.000
_cell.length_c   1.000
_cell.angle_alpha   90.00
_cell.angle_beta   90.00
_cell.angle_gamma   90.00
#
_symmetry.space_group_name_H-M   'P 1'
#
loop_
_entity.id
_entity.type
_entity.pdbx_description
1 polymer ?
#
loop_
_entity_poly.entity_id
_entity_poly.type
_entity_poly.pdbx_seq_one_letter_code
_entity_poly.pdbx_strand_id
1 'polypeptide(L)'
;EAVRHFASRRAMDIEGLGSESIDDMVGLPFRVRGSRGEPLRTVADLYDLDLDDLTRLRALAHERDGTTPETLKKGKVATRWAENLLEGIERSRATKLERLLYALGIRDVGESTARVLARHFGSLQAIAQADEAALQETPDVGPVVAARIAAFFREAHNREVIEALRARVESRRRTNEGM
;
A
#
# COMPACT_ATOMS: atom_id res chain seq x y z
N GLU A 1 -0.42 7.95 8.16
CA GLU A 1 1.02 7.74 7.91
C GLU A 1 1.28 6.47 7.10
N ALA A 2 0.73 5.30 7.50
CA ALA A 2 0.96 4.02 6.82
C ALA A 2 0.61 4.06 5.32
N VAL A 3 -0.49 4.68 4.94
CA VAL A 3 -0.91 4.82 3.54
C VAL A 3 0.06 5.69 2.74
N ARG A 4 0.57 6.78 3.33
CA ARG A 4 1.57 7.64 2.69
C ARG A 4 2.87 6.89 2.40
N HIS A 5 3.35 6.15 3.39
CA HIS A 5 4.55 5.33 3.22
C HIS A 5 4.34 4.27 2.14
N PHE A 6 3.23 3.53 2.21
CA PHE A 6 2.88 2.48 1.25
C PHE A 6 2.81 3.01 -0.19
N ALA A 7 2.19 4.16 -0.40
CA ALA A 7 2.03 4.75 -1.73
C ALA A 7 3.29 5.47 -2.25
N SER A 8 4.29 5.69 -1.41
CA SER A 8 5.47 6.47 -1.75
C SER A 8 6.25 5.89 -2.92
N ARG A 9 7.04 6.74 -3.61
CA ARG A 9 7.85 6.36 -4.77
C ARG A 9 8.81 5.21 -4.52
N ARG A 10 9.36 5.11 -3.31
CA ARG A 10 10.28 4.04 -2.91
C ARG A 10 9.59 2.74 -2.54
N ALA A 11 8.31 2.82 -2.21
CA ALA A 11 7.46 1.67 -1.89
C ALA A 11 6.66 1.22 -3.11
N MET A 12 5.34 1.35 -3.11
CA MET A 12 4.48 0.87 -4.20
C MET A 12 4.37 1.83 -5.38
N ASP A 13 4.86 3.06 -5.23
CA ASP A 13 4.91 4.08 -6.30
C ASP A 13 3.55 4.34 -6.95
N ILE A 14 2.56 4.64 -6.13
CA ILE A 14 1.21 4.96 -6.60
C ILE A 14 1.13 6.46 -6.86
N GLU A 15 1.31 6.85 -8.11
CA GLU A 15 1.19 8.23 -8.56
C GLU A 15 -0.25 8.74 -8.44
N GLY A 16 -0.40 10.02 -8.12
CA GLY A 16 -1.69 10.67 -7.96
C GLY A 16 -2.30 10.55 -6.57
N LEU A 17 -1.75 9.74 -5.70
CA LEU A 17 -2.16 9.62 -4.30
C LEU A 17 -1.28 10.54 -3.42
N GLY A 18 -1.53 11.84 -3.50
CA GLY A 18 -0.85 12.85 -2.69
C GLY A 18 -1.36 12.90 -1.25
N SER A 19 -0.61 13.63 -0.40
CA SER A 19 -0.95 13.76 1.03
C SER A 19 -2.37 14.28 1.26
N GLU A 20 -2.81 15.26 0.48
CA GLU A 20 -4.14 15.85 0.58
C GLU A 20 -5.25 14.80 0.31
N SER A 21 -5.09 14.02 -0.76
CA SER A 21 -6.05 12.95 -1.08
C SER A 21 -6.10 11.86 -0.02
N ILE A 22 -4.97 11.52 0.58
CA ILE A 22 -4.90 10.55 1.67
C ILE A 22 -5.59 11.11 2.92
N ASP A 23 -5.34 12.37 3.26
CA ASP A 23 -5.98 13.02 4.40
C ASP A 23 -7.50 13.09 4.22
N ASP A 24 -7.97 13.37 3.01
CA ASP A 24 -9.38 13.34 2.66
C ASP A 24 -10.00 11.94 2.80
N MET A 25 -9.30 10.89 2.35
CA MET A 25 -9.77 9.50 2.49
C MET A 25 -9.91 9.04 3.94
N VAL A 26 -9.06 9.57 4.82
CA VAL A 26 -9.06 9.21 6.25
C VAL A 26 -9.98 10.13 7.07
N GLY A 27 -10.04 11.40 6.72
CA GLY A 27 -10.71 12.44 7.52
C GLY A 27 -12.15 12.73 7.14
N LEU A 28 -12.56 12.46 5.90
CA LEU A 28 -13.93 12.68 5.44
C LEU A 28 -14.82 11.44 5.72
N PRO A 29 -16.15 11.60 5.77
CA PRO A 29 -17.08 10.48 5.89
C PRO A 29 -17.15 9.66 4.59
N PHE A 30 -16.00 9.21 4.14
CA PHE A 30 -15.77 8.46 2.91
C PHE A 30 -15.79 6.96 3.20
N ARG A 31 -16.45 6.21 2.33
CA ARG A 31 -16.54 4.75 2.43
C ARG A 31 -16.17 4.10 1.11
N VAL A 32 -15.37 3.07 1.20
CA VAL A 32 -14.99 2.24 0.06
C VAL A 32 -16.11 1.24 -0.22
N ARG A 33 -16.68 1.32 -1.40
CA ARG A 33 -17.85 0.49 -1.78
C ARG A 33 -17.52 -1.00 -1.81
N GLY A 34 -16.34 -1.36 -2.31
CA GLY A 34 -15.88 -2.74 -2.37
C GLY A 34 -15.64 -3.40 -1.00
N SER A 35 -15.44 -2.61 0.04
CA SER A 35 -15.22 -3.04 1.42
C SER A 35 -16.50 -3.03 2.26
N ARG A 36 -17.63 -3.41 1.70
CA ARG A 36 -18.95 -3.45 2.38
C ARG A 36 -19.38 -2.09 2.97
N GLY A 37 -18.94 -0.99 2.35
CA GLY A 37 -19.23 0.35 2.84
C GLY A 37 -18.39 0.76 4.07
N GLU A 38 -17.32 0.08 4.34
CA GLU A 38 -16.38 0.43 5.39
C GLU A 38 -15.47 1.60 5.01
N PRO A 39 -15.01 2.42 5.95
CA PRO A 39 -14.02 3.45 5.68
C PRO A 39 -12.68 2.82 5.28
N LEU A 40 -11.80 3.63 4.68
CA LEU A 40 -10.42 3.20 4.38
C LEU A 40 -9.68 2.93 5.71
N ARG A 41 -9.51 1.67 6.05
CA ARG A 41 -8.88 1.23 7.32
C ARG A 41 -7.43 0.83 7.15
N THR A 42 -7.12 0.20 6.04
CA THR A 42 -5.79 -0.36 5.78
C THR A 42 -5.34 -0.03 4.36
N VAL A 43 -4.03 -0.21 4.12
CA VAL A 43 -3.44 -0.04 2.78
C VAL A 43 -4.04 -0.99 1.74
N ALA A 44 -4.55 -2.14 2.17
CA ALA A 44 -5.20 -3.11 1.28
C ALA A 44 -6.51 -2.56 0.67
N ASP A 45 -7.20 -1.68 1.37
CA ASP A 45 -8.45 -1.07 0.90
C ASP A 45 -8.25 -0.16 -0.32
N LEU A 46 -7.02 0.31 -0.57
CA LEU A 46 -6.68 1.07 -1.77
C LEU A 46 -7.00 0.27 -3.05
N TYR A 47 -6.85 -1.04 -3.00
CA TYR A 47 -7.10 -1.93 -4.14
C TYR A 47 -8.58 -2.21 -4.40
N ASP A 48 -9.44 -1.83 -3.49
CA ASP A 48 -10.90 -1.95 -3.60
C ASP A 48 -11.58 -0.65 -4.08
N LEU A 49 -10.81 0.43 -4.27
CA LEU A 49 -11.30 1.71 -4.79
C LEU A 49 -11.76 1.58 -6.24
N ASP A 50 -12.89 2.19 -6.54
CA ASP A 50 -13.40 2.35 -7.91
C ASP A 50 -13.56 3.84 -8.29
N LEU A 51 -13.97 4.09 -9.52
CA LEU A 51 -14.15 5.45 -10.03
C LEU A 51 -15.22 6.21 -9.25
N ASP A 52 -16.32 5.56 -8.87
CA ASP A 52 -17.38 6.15 -8.08
C ASP A 52 -16.90 6.55 -6.68
N ASP A 53 -16.06 5.73 -6.06
CA ASP A 53 -15.46 6.03 -4.76
C ASP A 53 -14.65 7.32 -4.80
N LEU A 54 -13.79 7.47 -5.80
CA LEU A 54 -12.93 8.64 -5.96
C LEU A 54 -13.72 9.90 -6.35
N THR A 55 -14.77 9.75 -7.16
CA THR A 55 -15.66 10.84 -7.51
C THR A 55 -16.42 11.34 -6.28
N ARG A 56 -16.92 10.44 -5.44
CA ARG A 56 -17.56 10.79 -4.17
C ARG A 56 -16.61 11.46 -3.19
N LEU A 57 -15.37 10.98 -3.10
CA LEU A 57 -14.34 11.60 -2.27
C LEU A 57 -14.12 13.07 -2.67
N ARG A 58 -14.00 13.35 -3.96
CA ARG A 58 -13.86 14.71 -4.48
C ARG A 58 -15.06 15.59 -4.16
N ALA A 59 -16.27 15.04 -4.32
CA ALA A 59 -17.50 15.76 -3.98
C ALA A 59 -17.55 16.13 -2.49
N LEU A 60 -17.18 15.22 -1.60
CA LEU A 60 -17.10 15.47 -0.16
C LEU A 60 -16.05 16.53 0.19
N ALA A 61 -14.89 16.52 -0.46
CA ALA A 61 -13.84 17.51 -0.25
C ALA A 61 -14.31 18.91 -0.69
N HIS A 62 -14.97 19.03 -1.84
CA HIS A 62 -15.54 20.27 -2.32
C HIS A 62 -16.66 20.80 -1.42
N GLU A 63 -17.52 19.93 -0.91
CA GLU A 63 -18.56 20.29 0.05
C GLU A 63 -17.96 20.84 1.34
N ARG A 64 -16.93 20.18 1.91
CA ARG A 64 -16.20 20.66 3.09
C ARG A 64 -15.61 22.05 2.86
N ASP A 65 -14.99 22.28 1.70
CA ASP A 65 -14.27 23.51 1.38
C ASP A 65 -15.19 24.62 0.85
N GLY A 66 -16.48 24.34 0.64
CA GLY A 66 -17.43 25.28 0.07
C GLY A 66 -17.12 25.67 -1.38
N THR A 67 -16.45 24.79 -2.12
CA THR A 67 -16.00 25.02 -3.50
C THR A 67 -16.82 24.21 -4.49
N THR A 68 -16.95 24.75 -5.72
CA THR A 68 -17.55 24.02 -6.85
C THR A 68 -16.54 23.97 -7.98
N PRO A 69 -16.12 22.77 -8.44
CA PRO A 69 -15.18 22.66 -9.54
C PRO A 69 -15.72 23.34 -10.81
N GLU A 70 -14.82 24.00 -11.55
CA GLU A 70 -15.17 24.60 -12.86
C GLU A 70 -15.80 23.59 -13.83
N THR A 71 -15.39 22.33 -13.75
CA THR A 71 -15.94 21.24 -14.55
C THR A 71 -17.39 20.92 -14.25
N LEU A 72 -17.80 21.03 -12.98
CA LEU A 72 -19.22 20.89 -12.59
C LEU A 72 -20.05 22.09 -13.04
N LYS A 73 -19.51 23.32 -12.97
CA LYS A 73 -20.17 24.52 -13.50
C LYS A 73 -20.46 24.42 -14.98
N LYS A 74 -19.65 23.67 -15.73
CA LYS A 74 -19.83 23.41 -17.18
C LYS A 74 -20.60 22.14 -17.50
N GLY A 75 -21.21 21.48 -16.50
CA GLY A 75 -21.93 20.22 -16.66
C GLY A 75 -21.06 19.02 -17.01
N LYS A 76 -19.75 19.10 -16.77
CA LYS A 76 -18.79 18.02 -17.00
C LYS A 76 -18.19 17.56 -15.67
N VAL A 77 -18.10 16.26 -15.48
CA VAL A 77 -17.39 15.66 -14.34
C VAL A 77 -15.96 15.34 -14.77
N ALA A 78 -14.97 15.96 -14.13
CA ALA A 78 -13.56 15.65 -14.40
C ALA A 78 -13.19 14.36 -13.66
N THR A 79 -12.96 13.30 -14.40
CA THR A 79 -12.58 11.97 -13.87
C THR A 79 -11.12 11.62 -14.11
N ARG A 80 -10.38 12.43 -14.88
CA ARG A 80 -9.02 12.10 -15.30
C ARG A 80 -8.05 11.83 -14.13
N TRP A 81 -8.13 12.61 -13.06
CA TRP A 81 -7.35 12.36 -11.86
C TRP A 81 -7.67 10.98 -11.26
N ALA A 82 -8.96 10.65 -11.15
CA ALA A 82 -9.40 9.37 -10.61
C ALA A 82 -8.97 8.20 -11.48
N GLU A 83 -9.09 8.33 -12.80
CA GLU A 83 -8.65 7.32 -13.76
C GLU A 83 -7.14 7.08 -13.68
N ASN A 84 -6.34 8.15 -13.64
CA ASN A 84 -4.88 8.06 -13.49
C ASN A 84 -4.48 7.40 -12.16
N LEU A 85 -5.17 7.73 -11.07
CA LEU A 85 -4.92 7.12 -9.77
C LEU A 85 -5.24 5.62 -9.79
N LEU A 86 -6.38 5.23 -10.37
CA LEU A 86 -6.76 3.82 -10.49
C LEU A 86 -5.78 3.03 -11.36
N GLU A 87 -5.27 3.62 -12.44
CA GLU A 87 -4.20 3.02 -13.24
C GLU A 87 -2.91 2.83 -12.43
N GLY A 88 -2.53 3.81 -11.60
CA GLY A 88 -1.37 3.70 -10.70
C GLY A 88 -1.54 2.60 -9.67
N ILE A 89 -2.71 2.48 -9.08
CA ILE A 89 -3.06 1.40 -8.15
C ILE A 89 -3.00 0.04 -8.87
N GLU A 90 -3.56 -0.07 -10.06
CA GLU A 90 -3.56 -1.30 -10.84
C GLU A 90 -2.14 -1.74 -11.23
N ARG A 91 -1.29 -0.81 -11.66
CA ARG A 91 0.13 -1.10 -11.94
C ARG A 91 0.87 -1.60 -10.70
N SER A 92 0.55 -1.10 -9.52
CA SER A 92 1.20 -1.51 -8.28
C SER A 92 0.90 -2.96 -7.87
N ARG A 93 -0.15 -3.59 -8.42
CA ARG A 93 -0.46 -5.00 -8.16
C ARG A 93 0.66 -5.94 -8.59
N ALA A 94 1.41 -5.60 -9.63
CA ALA A 94 2.57 -6.36 -10.11
C ALA A 94 3.88 -5.74 -9.62
N THR A 95 4.15 -5.85 -8.34
CA THR A 95 5.34 -5.26 -7.70
C THR A 95 6.43 -6.29 -7.42
N LYS A 96 7.63 -5.80 -7.08
CA LYS A 96 8.72 -6.65 -6.58
C LYS A 96 8.53 -6.92 -5.09
N LEU A 97 8.90 -8.12 -4.65
CA LEU A 97 8.82 -8.50 -3.23
C LEU A 97 9.55 -7.51 -2.33
N GLU A 98 10.73 -7.05 -2.71
CA GLU A 98 11.51 -6.06 -1.96
C GLU A 98 10.75 -4.74 -1.74
N ARG A 99 9.98 -4.29 -2.74
CA ARG A 99 9.17 -3.09 -2.64
C ARG A 99 7.96 -3.28 -1.74
N LEU A 100 7.26 -4.40 -1.89
CA LEU A 100 6.12 -4.73 -1.05
C LEU A 100 6.56 -4.84 0.43
N LEU A 101 7.68 -5.50 0.69
CA LEU A 101 8.22 -5.64 2.04
C LEU A 101 8.57 -4.28 2.65
N TYR A 102 9.23 -3.42 1.89
CA TYR A 102 9.51 -2.05 2.33
C TYR A 102 8.24 -1.25 2.57
N ALA A 103 7.23 -1.40 1.70
CA ALA A 103 5.95 -0.72 1.79
C ALA A 103 5.15 -1.07 3.06
N LEU A 104 5.38 -2.23 3.67
CA LEU A 104 4.74 -2.62 4.93
C LEU A 104 5.16 -1.75 6.12
N GLY A 105 6.27 -1.01 6.01
CA GLY A 105 6.69 -0.07 7.05
C GLY A 105 7.20 -0.73 8.33
N ILE A 106 7.81 -1.90 8.23
CA ILE A 106 8.40 -2.60 9.38
C ILE A 106 9.55 -1.74 9.93
N ARG A 107 9.52 -1.45 11.21
CA ARG A 107 10.53 -0.61 11.87
C ARG A 107 11.94 -1.20 11.68
N ASP A 108 12.88 -0.34 11.30
CA ASP A 108 14.28 -0.67 10.99
C ASP A 108 14.49 -1.53 9.73
N VAL A 109 13.45 -1.79 8.97
CA VAL A 109 13.56 -2.41 7.64
C VAL A 109 13.47 -1.34 6.57
N GLY A 110 14.63 -0.90 6.09
CA GLY A 110 14.75 0.02 4.95
C GLY A 110 14.79 -0.72 3.62
N GLU A 111 15.04 0.00 2.53
CA GLU A 111 15.10 -0.58 1.18
C GLU A 111 16.16 -1.67 1.05
N SER A 112 17.35 -1.43 1.64
CA SER A 112 18.47 -2.38 1.59
C SER A 112 18.13 -3.68 2.32
N THR A 113 17.64 -3.58 3.54
CA THR A 113 17.22 -4.74 4.36
C THR A 113 16.06 -5.49 3.69
N ALA A 114 15.08 -4.79 3.15
CA ALA A 114 13.98 -5.41 2.39
C ALA A 114 14.50 -6.21 1.18
N ARG A 115 15.51 -5.70 0.49
CA ARG A 115 16.13 -6.36 -0.66
C ARG A 115 16.83 -7.66 -0.28
N VAL A 116 17.62 -7.65 0.78
CA VAL A 116 18.33 -8.87 1.21
C VAL A 116 17.38 -9.92 1.78
N LEU A 117 16.36 -9.51 2.51
CA LEU A 117 15.29 -10.40 2.98
C LEU A 117 14.52 -11.04 1.81
N ALA A 118 14.16 -10.25 0.82
CA ALA A 118 13.46 -10.74 -0.37
C ALA A 118 14.28 -11.77 -1.16
N ARG A 119 15.58 -11.54 -1.28
CA ARG A 119 16.52 -12.48 -1.93
C ARG A 119 16.69 -13.76 -1.15
N HIS A 120 16.83 -13.66 0.16
CA HIS A 120 17.09 -14.80 1.04
C HIS A 120 15.88 -15.72 1.16
N PHE A 121 14.70 -15.16 1.41
CA PHE A 121 13.46 -15.93 1.63
C PHE A 121 12.65 -16.19 0.36
N GLY A 122 12.68 -15.31 -0.60
CA GLY A 122 12.03 -15.46 -1.90
C GLY A 122 10.51 -15.26 -1.93
N SER A 123 9.82 -15.21 -0.78
CA SER A 123 8.39 -14.91 -0.68
C SER A 123 8.05 -14.19 0.61
N LEU A 124 6.96 -13.41 0.59
CA LEU A 124 6.45 -12.76 1.79
C LEU A 124 6.02 -13.77 2.86
N GLN A 125 5.41 -14.87 2.41
CA GLN A 125 4.97 -15.95 3.31
C GLN A 125 6.15 -16.59 4.05
N ALA A 126 7.27 -16.85 3.37
CA ALA A 126 8.46 -17.41 3.99
C ALA A 126 9.04 -16.47 5.06
N ILE A 127 9.06 -15.15 4.79
CA ILE A 127 9.47 -14.14 5.76
C ILE A 127 8.53 -14.11 6.97
N ALA A 128 7.23 -14.14 6.73
CA ALA A 128 6.21 -14.11 7.78
C ALA A 128 6.25 -15.33 8.71
N GLN A 129 6.65 -16.49 8.18
CA GLN A 129 6.75 -17.74 8.94
C GLN A 129 8.11 -17.97 9.60
N ALA A 130 9.13 -17.18 9.23
CA ALA A 130 10.47 -17.32 9.78
C ALA A 130 10.53 -16.92 11.26
N ASP A 131 11.23 -17.70 12.07
CA ASP A 131 11.56 -17.33 13.43
C ASP A 131 12.76 -16.35 13.48
N GLU A 132 13.07 -15.83 14.66
CA GLU A 132 14.15 -14.87 14.80
C GLU A 132 15.52 -15.45 14.40
N ALA A 133 15.75 -16.74 14.64
CA ALA A 133 16.99 -17.40 14.26
C ALA A 133 17.14 -17.48 12.74
N ALA A 134 16.08 -17.89 12.03
CA ALA A 134 16.06 -17.92 10.56
C ALA A 134 16.24 -16.53 9.95
N LEU A 135 15.61 -15.50 10.52
CA LEU A 135 15.76 -14.11 10.08
C LEU A 135 17.19 -13.61 10.24
N GLN A 136 17.89 -14.00 11.30
CA GLN A 136 19.30 -13.62 11.53
C GLN A 136 20.29 -14.30 10.57
N GLU A 137 19.89 -15.36 9.88
CA GLU A 137 20.69 -15.95 8.80
C GLU A 137 20.78 -15.03 7.57
N THR A 138 19.87 -14.06 7.46
CA THR A 138 19.93 -13.06 6.39
C THR A 138 21.10 -12.12 6.60
N PRO A 139 21.93 -11.85 5.57
CA PRO A 139 23.00 -10.86 5.67
C PRO A 139 22.49 -9.51 6.18
N ASP A 140 23.23 -8.87 7.07
CA ASP A 140 22.93 -7.56 7.68
C ASP A 140 21.68 -7.52 8.58
N VAL A 141 21.09 -8.66 8.90
CA VAL A 141 19.97 -8.75 9.86
C VAL A 141 20.49 -9.27 11.19
N GLY A 142 20.62 -8.37 12.15
CA GLY A 142 21.02 -8.69 13.52
C GLY A 142 19.83 -9.05 14.42
N PRO A 143 20.08 -9.35 15.72
CA PRO A 143 19.04 -9.78 16.66
C PRO A 143 17.91 -8.77 16.85
N VAL A 144 18.21 -7.47 16.88
CA VAL A 144 17.22 -6.41 17.09
C VAL A 144 16.25 -6.31 15.90
N VAL A 145 16.78 -6.30 14.69
CA VAL A 145 15.96 -6.23 13.46
C VAL A 145 15.16 -7.51 13.29
N ALA A 146 15.74 -8.67 13.53
CA ALA A 146 15.05 -9.96 13.49
C ALA A 146 13.87 -10.01 14.46
N ALA A 147 14.05 -9.53 15.70
CA ALA A 147 13.00 -9.46 16.70
C ALA A 147 11.86 -8.53 16.26
N ARG A 148 12.15 -7.39 15.63
CA ARG A 148 11.15 -6.45 15.11
C ARG A 148 10.35 -7.03 13.95
N ILE A 149 11.01 -7.72 13.03
CA ILE A 149 10.36 -8.39 11.91
C ILE A 149 9.42 -9.49 12.45
N ALA A 150 9.91 -10.35 13.33
CA ALA A 150 9.12 -11.42 13.93
C ALA A 150 7.91 -10.87 14.71
N ALA A 151 8.09 -9.81 15.48
CA ALA A 151 7.00 -9.15 16.21
C ALA A 151 5.95 -8.56 15.28
N PHE A 152 6.37 -7.92 14.17
CA PHE A 152 5.46 -7.37 13.17
C PHE A 152 4.53 -8.44 12.60
N PHE A 153 5.06 -9.58 12.19
CA PHE A 153 4.27 -10.67 11.61
C PHE A 153 3.45 -11.49 12.63
N ARG A 154 3.74 -11.38 13.92
CA ARG A 154 2.92 -11.97 15.00
C ARG A 154 1.68 -11.15 15.34
N GLU A 155 1.69 -9.86 15.06
CA GLU A 155 0.57 -8.99 15.38
C GLU A 155 -0.64 -9.32 14.50
N ALA A 156 -1.80 -9.54 15.14
CA ALA A 156 -3.03 -9.98 14.45
C ALA A 156 -3.48 -9.00 13.37
N HIS A 157 -3.45 -7.70 13.65
CA HIS A 157 -3.79 -6.66 12.68
C HIS A 157 -2.89 -6.71 11.43
N ASN A 158 -1.59 -6.85 11.62
CA ASN A 158 -0.64 -6.95 10.50
C ASN A 158 -0.86 -8.20 9.66
N ARG A 159 -1.19 -9.33 10.29
CA ARG A 159 -1.52 -10.57 9.56
C ARG A 159 -2.78 -10.41 8.71
N GLU A 160 -3.80 -9.75 9.22
CA GLU A 160 -5.03 -9.44 8.46
C GLU A 160 -4.74 -8.55 7.25
N VAL A 161 -3.94 -7.51 7.42
CA VAL A 161 -3.52 -6.62 6.31
C VAL A 161 -2.73 -7.40 5.26
N ILE A 162 -1.81 -8.25 5.67
CA ILE A 162 -0.99 -9.06 4.76
C ILE A 162 -1.83 -10.05 3.97
N GLU A 163 -2.77 -10.74 4.60
CA GLU A 163 -3.69 -11.65 3.90
C GLU A 163 -4.56 -10.90 2.89
N ALA A 164 -5.05 -9.72 3.26
CA ALA A 164 -5.81 -8.86 2.35
C ALA A 164 -4.95 -8.38 1.15
N LEU A 165 -3.70 -8.01 1.39
CA LEU A 165 -2.75 -7.63 0.33
C LEU A 165 -2.39 -8.80 -0.58
N ARG A 166 -2.17 -10.00 -0.03
CA ARG A 166 -1.87 -11.20 -0.83
C ARG A 166 -2.97 -11.53 -1.83
N ALA A 167 -4.23 -11.30 -1.47
CA ALA A 167 -5.36 -11.50 -2.36
C ALA A 167 -5.42 -10.47 -3.51
N ARG A 168 -4.75 -9.33 -3.37
CA ARG A 168 -4.87 -8.17 -4.27
C ARG A 168 -3.59 -7.84 -5.03
N VAL A 169 -2.43 -8.24 -4.51
CA VAL A 169 -1.11 -7.86 -5.04
C VAL A 169 -0.30 -9.11 -5.36
N GLU A 170 0.24 -9.18 -6.56
CA GLU A 170 1.21 -10.19 -6.97
C GLU A 170 2.63 -9.68 -6.73
N SER A 171 3.35 -10.27 -5.79
CA SER A 171 4.76 -9.97 -5.61
C SER A 171 5.62 -10.89 -6.49
N ARG A 172 6.32 -10.32 -7.46
CA ARG A 172 7.21 -11.06 -8.34
C ARG A 172 8.59 -11.22 -7.69
N ARG A 173 9.10 -12.45 -7.71
CA ARG A 173 10.54 -12.68 -7.50
C ARG A 173 11.31 -11.92 -8.58
N ARG A 174 12.45 -11.35 -8.22
CA ARG A 174 13.43 -10.91 -9.21
C ARG A 174 13.94 -12.18 -9.88
N THR A 175 13.37 -12.53 -11.02
CA THR A 175 14.04 -13.49 -11.91
C THR A 175 15.37 -12.85 -12.30
N ASN A 176 16.46 -13.49 -11.90
CA ASN A 176 17.77 -13.27 -12.49
C ASN A 176 17.71 -13.80 -13.94
N GLU A 177 17.06 -13.09 -14.81
CA GLU A 177 17.22 -13.23 -16.25
C GLU A 177 18.10 -12.08 -16.71
N GLY A 178 19.37 -12.35 -16.72
CA GLY A 178 20.41 -11.45 -17.15
C GLY A 178 21.75 -12.16 -17.14
N MET A 179 21.92 -13.11 -17.99
CA MET A 179 23.23 -13.35 -18.63
C MET A 179 23.26 -12.66 -19.96
#